data_0de94a9c3c4dbfc896d19b99db41a027
#
_entry.id   0de94a9c3c4dbfc896d19b99db41a027
#
_cell.length_a   1.000
_cell.length_b   1.000
_cell.length_c   1.000
_cell.angle_alpha   90.00
_cell.angle_beta   90.00
_cell.angle_gamma   90.00
#
_symmetry.space_group_name_H-M   'P 1'
#
loop_
_entity.id
_entity.type
_entity.pdbx_description
1 polymer ?
#
loop_
_entity_poly.entity_id
_entity_poly.type
_entity_poly.pdbx_seq_one_letter_code
_entity_poly.pdbx_strand_id
1 'polypeptide(L)'
;MKRQYDYILEYLKNKTESKFTGAIRISYEKGKVVLLNEASSFEIETDEMNESNLERIFRETLSDSFFGYIVIEFKDGVKSRYGFSRSYRGDDLKKILGQM
;
A
#
# COMPACT_ATOMS: atom_id res chain seq x y z
N MET A 1 21.48 0.51 7.78
CA MET A 1 20.22 0.99 8.36
C MET A 1 19.06 0.57 7.48
N LYS A 2 18.03 -0.03 8.06
CA LYS A 2 16.84 -0.43 7.33
C LYS A 2 15.94 0.78 7.08
N ARG A 3 15.42 0.87 5.86
CA ARG A 3 14.43 1.88 5.50
C ARG A 3 13.03 1.35 5.84
N GLN A 4 12.05 2.26 5.91
CA GLN A 4 10.65 1.89 6.10
C GLN A 4 10.21 0.79 5.13
N TYR A 5 10.59 0.92 3.85
CA TYR A 5 10.26 -0.04 2.81
C TYR A 5 10.78 -1.45 3.15
N ASP A 6 11.99 -1.54 3.70
CA ASP A 6 12.58 -2.83 4.07
C ASP A 6 11.79 -3.51 5.19
N TYR A 7 11.32 -2.73 6.17
CA TYR A 7 10.48 -3.25 7.25
C TYR A 7 9.14 -3.77 6.71
N ILE A 8 8.56 -3.07 5.75
CA ILE A 8 7.32 -3.50 5.12
C ILE A 8 7.52 -4.82 4.38
N LEU A 9 8.60 -4.93 3.60
CA LEU A 9 8.89 -6.17 2.88
C LEU A 9 9.11 -7.34 3.83
N GLU A 10 9.81 -7.10 4.93
CA GLU A 10 10.03 -8.11 5.96
C GLU A 10 8.70 -8.53 6.62
N TYR A 11 7.84 -7.57 6.92
CA TYR A 11 6.51 -7.81 7.46
C TYR A 11 5.68 -8.69 6.53
N LEU A 12 5.66 -8.37 5.24
CA LEU A 12 4.92 -9.13 4.24
C LEU A 12 5.51 -10.53 4.05
N LYS A 13 6.84 -10.65 4.11
CA LYS A 13 7.51 -11.95 4.03
C LYS A 13 7.10 -12.84 5.19
N ASN A 14 7.00 -12.28 6.40
CA ASN A 14 6.55 -13.03 7.57
C ASN A 14 5.11 -13.53 7.39
N LYS A 15 4.25 -12.76 6.74
CA LYS A 15 2.89 -13.20 6.45
C LYS A 15 2.87 -14.36 5.46
N THR A 16 3.76 -14.34 4.47
CA THR A 16 3.92 -15.45 3.53
C THR A 16 4.38 -16.71 4.27
N GLU A 17 5.40 -16.57 5.12
CA GLU A 17 5.99 -17.72 5.82
C GLU A 17 5.04 -18.31 6.87
N SER A 18 4.20 -17.49 7.49
CA SER A 18 3.22 -17.95 8.48
C SER A 18 1.93 -18.47 7.85
N LYS A 19 1.86 -18.48 6.52
CA LYS A 19 0.68 -18.90 5.76
C LYS A 19 -0.57 -18.12 6.15
N PHE A 20 -0.39 -16.83 6.31
CA PHE A 20 -1.47 -15.91 6.69
C PHE A 20 -2.60 -15.93 5.65
N THR A 21 -3.84 -15.96 6.12
CA THR A 21 -5.03 -15.76 5.28
C THR A 21 -5.77 -14.54 5.81
N GLY A 22 -6.02 -13.58 4.92
CA GLY A 22 -6.67 -12.34 5.29
C GLY A 22 -6.16 -11.20 4.41
N ALA A 23 -6.42 -9.98 4.86
CA ALA A 23 -6.01 -8.79 4.12
C ALA A 23 -5.23 -7.85 5.01
N ILE A 24 -4.28 -7.13 4.40
CA ILE A 24 -3.46 -6.14 5.07
C ILE A 24 -3.64 -4.83 4.33
N ARG A 25 -3.97 -3.77 5.06
CA ARG A 25 -4.02 -2.42 4.51
C ARG A 25 -2.91 -1.58 5.12
N ILE A 26 -2.06 -1.02 4.27
CA ILE A 26 -0.96 -0.17 4.67
C ILE A 26 -1.33 1.25 4.27
N SER A 27 -1.54 2.11 5.26
CA SER A 27 -1.94 3.50 5.03
C SER A 27 -0.76 4.45 5.18
N TYR A 28 -0.69 5.43 4.28
CA TYR A 28 0.43 6.36 4.17
C TYR A 28 -0.05 7.81 4.28
N GLU A 29 0.77 8.63 4.92
CA GLU A 29 0.67 10.09 4.86
C GLU A 29 2.05 10.66 4.63
N LYS A 30 2.18 11.55 3.63
CA LYS A 30 3.47 12.14 3.25
C LYS A 30 4.55 11.09 2.98
N GLY A 31 4.17 9.98 2.38
CA GLY A 31 5.08 8.90 2.07
C GLY A 31 5.50 8.04 3.25
N LYS A 32 4.91 8.26 4.43
CA LYS A 32 5.23 7.50 5.63
C LYS A 32 4.06 6.63 6.05
N VAL A 33 4.35 5.41 6.47
CA VAL A 33 3.32 4.52 7.00
C VAL A 33 2.82 5.07 8.33
N VAL A 34 1.50 5.27 8.40
CA VAL A 34 0.86 5.76 9.63
C VAL A 34 -0.06 4.71 10.25
N LEU A 35 -0.42 3.68 9.50
CA LEU A 35 -1.33 2.65 10.01
C LEU A 35 -1.16 1.35 9.22
N LEU A 36 -1.15 0.24 9.95
CA LEU A 36 -1.22 -1.10 9.39
C LEU A 36 -2.46 -1.77 9.97
N ASN A 37 -3.36 -2.21 9.10
CA ASN A 37 -4.55 -2.94 9.53
C ASN A 37 -4.53 -4.35 8.96
N GLU A 38 -4.86 -5.32 9.80
CA GLU A 38 -5.05 -6.71 9.39
C GLU A 38 -6.51 -7.06 9.64
N ALA A 39 -7.15 -7.66 8.65
CA ALA A 39 -8.56 -8.06 8.74
C ALA A 39 -8.80 -9.30 7.89
N SER A 40 -10.01 -9.86 7.95
CA SER A 40 -10.37 -10.99 7.09
C SER A 40 -10.48 -10.56 5.63
N SER A 41 -10.88 -9.32 5.39
CA SER A 41 -10.93 -8.72 4.06
C SER A 41 -11.04 -7.21 4.17
N PHE A 42 -10.71 -6.52 3.07
CA PHE A 42 -10.95 -5.08 2.91
C PHE A 42 -11.62 -4.87 1.56
N GLU A 43 -12.42 -3.83 1.46
CA GLU A 43 -12.96 -3.40 0.19
C GLU A 43 -11.83 -2.86 -0.67
N ILE A 44 -11.75 -3.33 -1.93
CA ILE A 44 -10.77 -2.87 -2.89
C ILE A 44 -11.51 -1.98 -3.88
N GLU A 45 -11.28 -0.68 -3.79
CA GLU A 45 -11.98 0.32 -4.60
C GLU A 45 -11.37 0.54 -5.98
N THR A 46 -10.12 0.14 -6.15
CA THR A 46 -9.38 0.33 -7.40
C THR A 46 -9.25 -0.99 -8.14
N ASP A 47 -8.91 -0.89 -9.42
CA ASP A 47 -8.67 -2.06 -10.24
C ASP A 47 -7.59 -2.94 -9.63
N GLU A 48 -7.76 -4.25 -9.79
CA GLU A 48 -6.79 -5.21 -9.31
C GLU A 48 -5.45 -4.99 -9.99
N MET A 49 -4.42 -4.94 -9.18
CA MET A 49 -3.05 -4.84 -9.66
C MET A 49 -2.42 -6.22 -9.69
N ASN A 50 -1.51 -6.44 -10.62
CA ASN A 50 -0.71 -7.64 -10.61
C ASN A 50 0.58 -7.42 -9.81
N GLU A 51 1.28 -8.48 -9.51
CA GLU A 51 2.51 -8.43 -8.72
C GLU A 51 3.60 -7.56 -9.37
N SER A 52 3.64 -7.50 -10.70
CA SER A 52 4.65 -6.69 -11.39
C SER A 52 4.45 -5.19 -11.17
N ASN A 53 3.21 -4.76 -10.90
CA ASN A 53 2.90 -3.35 -10.62
C ASN A 53 3.14 -3.00 -9.15
N LEU A 54 3.10 -3.98 -8.27
CA LEU A 54 3.20 -3.74 -6.82
C LEU A 54 4.50 -3.05 -6.44
N GLU A 55 5.62 -3.49 -7.01
CA GLU A 55 6.92 -2.88 -6.73
C GLU A 55 6.95 -1.41 -7.16
N ARG A 56 6.39 -1.10 -8.33
CA ARG A 56 6.31 0.26 -8.81
C ARG A 56 5.49 1.13 -7.86
N ILE A 57 4.36 0.60 -7.38
CA ILE A 57 3.49 1.31 -6.46
C ILE A 57 4.19 1.56 -5.13
N PHE A 58 4.92 0.58 -4.61
CA PHE A 58 5.71 0.78 -3.41
C PHE A 58 6.74 1.90 -3.58
N ARG A 59 7.33 2.05 -4.77
CA ARG A 59 8.24 3.17 -5.03
C ARG A 59 7.51 4.51 -4.99
N GLU A 60 6.29 4.56 -5.51
CA GLU A 60 5.49 5.79 -5.46
C GLU A 60 5.17 6.20 -4.02
N THR A 61 5.01 5.24 -3.12
CA THR A 61 4.73 5.53 -1.71
C THR A 61 5.90 6.20 -1.00
N LEU A 62 7.10 6.19 -1.59
CA LEU A 62 8.27 6.84 -1.00
C LEU A 62 8.25 8.36 -1.22
N SER A 63 7.36 8.86 -2.05
CA SER A 63 7.21 10.30 -2.28
C SER A 63 6.63 11.00 -1.07
N ASP A 64 7.21 12.14 -0.70
CA ASP A 64 6.70 12.95 0.41
C ASP A 64 5.28 13.47 0.17
N SER A 65 4.81 13.42 -1.06
CA SER A 65 3.45 13.84 -1.42
C SER A 65 2.45 12.69 -1.43
N PHE A 66 2.87 11.48 -1.11
CA PHE A 66 1.97 10.33 -1.17
C PHE A 66 1.05 10.25 0.04
N PHE A 67 -0.25 10.25 -0.25
CA PHE A 67 -1.32 9.97 0.72
C PHE A 67 -2.20 8.90 0.11
N GLY A 68 -2.51 7.87 0.87
CA GLY A 68 -3.34 6.79 0.37
C GLY A 68 -3.05 5.49 1.08
N TYR A 69 -3.41 4.38 0.43
CA TYR A 69 -3.19 3.06 1.02
C TYR A 69 -2.98 2.00 -0.06
N ILE A 70 -2.38 0.90 0.38
CA ILE A 70 -2.24 -0.32 -0.40
C ILE A 70 -2.92 -1.43 0.38
N VAL A 71 -3.70 -2.26 -0.32
CA VAL A 71 -4.32 -3.45 0.25
C VAL A 71 -3.71 -4.67 -0.42
N ILE A 72 -3.33 -5.65 0.38
CA ILE A 72 -2.83 -6.94 -0.11
C ILE A 72 -3.63 -8.03 0.56
N GLU A 73 -4.30 -8.87 -0.23
CA GLU A 73 -5.00 -10.04 0.28
C GLU A 73 -4.13 -11.27 0.14
N PHE A 74 -4.12 -12.10 1.18
CA PHE A 74 -3.37 -13.35 1.24
C PHE A 74 -4.32 -14.52 1.40
N LYS A 75 -3.96 -15.64 0.79
CA LYS A 75 -4.61 -16.93 1.02
C LYS A 75 -3.51 -17.97 1.24
N ASP A 76 -3.46 -18.53 2.44
CA ASP A 76 -2.43 -19.51 2.84
C ASP A 76 -1.01 -19.01 2.57
N GLY A 77 -0.77 -17.71 2.84
CA GLY A 77 0.53 -17.09 2.64
C GLY A 77 0.82 -16.65 1.21
N VAL A 78 -0.11 -16.88 0.29
CA VAL A 78 0.05 -16.49 -1.12
C VAL A 78 -0.72 -15.20 -1.36
N LYS A 79 -0.06 -14.21 -1.94
CA LYS A 79 -0.70 -12.94 -2.31
C LYS A 79 -1.69 -13.21 -3.44
N SER A 80 -2.97 -12.94 -3.22
CA SER A 80 -4.03 -13.27 -4.16
C SER A 80 -4.66 -12.06 -4.84
N ARG A 81 -4.74 -10.93 -4.14
CA ARG A 81 -5.33 -9.70 -4.70
C ARG A 81 -4.58 -8.48 -4.17
N TYR A 82 -4.61 -7.41 -4.97
CA TYR A 82 -3.97 -6.14 -4.62
C TYR A 82 -4.92 -5.00 -4.89
N GLY A 83 -4.91 -4.02 -4.00
CA GLY A 83 -5.66 -2.78 -4.18
C GLY A 83 -4.76 -1.58 -3.90
N PHE A 84 -5.09 -0.45 -4.50
CA PHE A 84 -4.30 0.77 -4.36
C PHE A 84 -5.24 1.98 -4.42
N SER A 85 -5.01 2.91 -3.52
CA SER A 85 -5.73 4.18 -3.55
C SER A 85 -4.75 5.30 -3.27
N ARG A 86 -4.89 6.39 -4.01
CA ARG A 86 -4.08 7.57 -3.79
C ARG A 86 -4.97 8.80 -3.68
N SER A 87 -4.73 9.59 -2.64
CA SER A 87 -5.40 10.87 -2.42
C SER A 87 -4.43 12.00 -2.69
N TYR A 88 -4.94 13.10 -3.21
CA TYR A 88 -4.14 14.30 -3.48
C TYR A 88 -4.53 15.39 -2.53
N ARG A 89 -3.54 16.05 -1.94
CA ARG A 89 -3.75 17.10 -0.94
C ARG A 89 -2.78 18.25 -1.16
N GLY A 90 -3.12 19.43 -0.64
CA GLY A 90 -2.26 20.60 -0.66
C GLY A 90 -1.92 21.05 -2.07
N ASP A 91 -0.64 21.28 -2.32
CA ASP A 91 -0.17 21.79 -3.60
C ASP A 91 -0.41 20.83 -4.76
N ASP A 92 -0.35 19.52 -4.51
CA ASP A 92 -0.63 18.53 -5.54
C ASP A 92 -2.08 18.59 -5.97
N LEU A 93 -3.00 18.78 -5.03
CA LEU A 93 -4.42 18.93 -5.35
C LEU A 93 -4.65 20.21 -6.16
N LYS A 94 -4.00 21.30 -5.79
CA LYS A 94 -4.09 22.56 -6.53
C LYS A 94 -3.63 22.41 -7.97
N LYS A 95 -2.53 21.70 -8.21
CA LYS A 95 -2.03 21.44 -9.56
C LYS A 95 -3.03 20.66 -10.41
N ILE A 96 -3.63 19.63 -9.82
CA ILE A 96 -4.61 18.80 -10.53
C ILE A 96 -5.84 19.63 -10.90
N LEU A 97 -6.29 20.51 -10.01
CA LEU A 97 -7.46 21.34 -10.23
C LEU A 97 -7.17 22.59 -11.08
N GLY A 98 -5.92 22.81 -11.48
CA GLY A 98 -5.53 23.99 -12.23
C GLY A 98 -5.51 25.26 -11.39
N GLN A 99 -5.48 25.14 -10.08
CA GLN A 99 -5.44 26.26 -9.15
C GLN A 99 -3.99 26.49 -8.71
N MET A 100 -3.43 27.55 -9.18
CA MET A 100 -2.05 27.89 -8.82
C MET A 100 -1.96 29.27 -8.20
#